data_c92fda92065dbcaee81aa4f14d31be6c
#
_entry.id   c92fda92065dbcaee81aa4f14d31be6c
#
_cell.length_a   1.000
_cell.length_b   1.000
_cell.length_c   1.000
_cell.angle_alpha   90.00
_cell.angle_beta   90.00
_cell.angle_gamma   90.00
#
_symmetry.space_group_name_H-M   'P 1'
#
loop_
_entity.id
_entity.type
_entity.pdbx_description
1 polymer ?
#
loop_
_entity_poly.entity_id
_entity_poly.type
_entity_poly.pdbx_seq_one_letter_code
_entity_poly.pdbx_strand_id
1 'polypeptide(L)'
;MLSNEVASQAVHEAFGGVVPELASRAHQQNIMPVIDRALKVANISPQELNAIAFTNGPGLLGSLLVGTSFAKSMALALDIPLIPVHHMHAHVLAHLIEDAHPKPISFPYLCLTVSGGHTQLIEVLSSKEMKILGETIDDAVGEAFDKAAKILGLPYPGGPHIDRLSAKGDPTFMEFNESNLPDYNFSFSGMKTSFLYALQKEMKANPSFINDHLNDICASYQAALIKVLMKKVKAAQKSTGIKNVAIAGGVSANSGLRAALMQWGAQSEISIYLPPFQYTTDNAAMIGIAGYYQYLEGVNAPLSTSAQAKIKF
;
A
#
# COMPACT_ATOMS: atom_id res chain seq x y z
N MET A 1 -15.73 12.79 3.47
CA MET A 1 -16.15 11.36 3.52
C MET A 1 -17.20 11.19 4.61
N LEU A 2 -18.28 10.41 4.39
CA LEU A 2 -19.35 10.21 5.38
C LEU A 2 -19.09 9.00 6.28
N SER A 3 -18.56 7.90 5.74
CA SER A 3 -18.19 6.71 6.50
C SER A 3 -17.07 5.93 5.81
N ASN A 4 -16.29 5.17 6.59
CA ASN A 4 -15.25 4.25 6.10
C ASN A 4 -15.12 3.09 7.09
N GLU A 5 -15.91 2.04 6.89
CA GLU A 5 -16.01 0.91 7.82
C GLU A 5 -15.11 -0.24 7.37
N VAL A 6 -14.33 -0.78 8.30
CA VAL A 6 -13.36 -1.86 8.04
C VAL A 6 -13.60 -3.01 9.00
N ALA A 7 -13.70 -4.24 8.48
CA ALA A 7 -13.69 -5.47 9.25
C ALA A 7 -12.30 -6.12 9.15
N SER A 8 -11.59 -6.24 10.27
CA SER A 8 -10.29 -6.90 10.33
C SER A 8 -10.41 -8.42 10.23
N GLN A 9 -9.35 -9.08 9.74
CA GLN A 9 -9.27 -10.54 9.59
C GLN A 9 -8.03 -11.07 10.32
N ALA A 10 -8.06 -11.08 11.66
CA ALA A 10 -6.95 -11.54 12.51
C ALA A 10 -6.59 -13.03 12.30
N VAL A 11 -7.49 -13.83 11.69
CA VAL A 11 -7.25 -15.26 11.44
C VAL A 11 -5.97 -15.53 10.65
N HIS A 12 -5.52 -14.60 9.82
CA HIS A 12 -4.33 -14.77 8.97
C HIS A 12 -3.00 -14.71 9.76
N GLU A 13 -2.98 -14.11 10.93
CA GLU A 13 -1.80 -14.03 11.79
C GLU A 13 -1.32 -15.44 12.19
N ALA A 14 -2.25 -16.35 12.47
CA ALA A 14 -1.95 -17.74 12.85
C ALA A 14 -1.27 -18.55 11.73
N PHE A 15 -1.41 -18.13 10.47
CA PHE A 15 -0.84 -18.80 9.29
C PHE A 15 0.41 -18.12 8.75
N GLY A 16 0.85 -17.02 9.37
CA GLY A 16 2.03 -16.25 8.91
C GLY A 16 1.86 -15.60 7.55
N GLY A 17 0.62 -15.32 7.14
CA GLY A 17 0.29 -14.69 5.86
C GLY A 17 -1.16 -14.93 5.45
N VAL A 18 -1.59 -14.26 4.39
CA VAL A 18 -2.97 -14.36 3.90
C VAL A 18 -3.24 -15.75 3.29
N VAL A 19 -4.28 -16.42 3.78
CA VAL A 19 -4.83 -17.66 3.20
C VAL A 19 -6.02 -17.28 2.32
N PRO A 20 -5.94 -17.40 0.99
CA PRO A 20 -6.96 -16.85 0.05
C PRO A 20 -8.38 -17.35 0.30
N GLU A 21 -8.54 -18.62 0.62
CA GLU A 21 -9.87 -19.20 0.88
C GLU A 21 -10.50 -18.64 2.16
N LEU A 22 -9.71 -18.54 3.26
CA LEU A 22 -10.19 -17.96 4.51
C LEU A 22 -10.55 -16.48 4.33
N ALA A 23 -9.74 -15.73 3.57
CA ALA A 23 -10.03 -14.33 3.24
C ALA A 23 -11.38 -14.19 2.53
N SER A 24 -11.63 -15.01 1.50
CA SER A 24 -12.88 -14.98 0.74
C SER A 24 -14.11 -15.30 1.61
N ARG A 25 -14.01 -16.31 2.48
CA ARG A 25 -15.07 -16.67 3.42
C ARG A 25 -15.36 -15.57 4.44
N ALA A 26 -14.30 -14.93 4.97
CA ALA A 26 -14.46 -13.81 5.88
C ALA A 26 -15.12 -12.60 5.21
N HIS A 27 -14.76 -12.29 3.96
CA HIS A 27 -15.45 -11.25 3.18
C HIS A 27 -16.93 -11.58 2.97
N GLN A 28 -17.27 -12.82 2.63
CA GLN A 28 -18.65 -13.24 2.44
C GLN A 28 -19.48 -13.08 3.73
N GLN A 29 -18.91 -13.37 4.88
CA GLN A 29 -19.59 -13.22 6.18
C GLN A 29 -19.76 -11.76 6.59
N ASN A 30 -18.76 -10.92 6.30
CA ASN A 30 -18.69 -9.56 6.82
C ASN A 30 -19.27 -8.49 5.89
N ILE A 31 -19.48 -8.77 4.59
CA ILE A 31 -19.86 -7.74 3.62
C ILE A 31 -21.17 -7.05 3.98
N MET A 32 -22.21 -7.82 4.35
CA MET A 32 -23.51 -7.25 4.73
C MET A 32 -23.44 -6.41 6.02
N PRO A 33 -22.87 -6.91 7.14
CA PRO A 33 -22.72 -6.13 8.36
C PRO A 33 -21.91 -4.84 8.16
N VAL A 34 -20.84 -4.90 7.35
CA VAL A 34 -20.00 -3.71 7.08
C VAL A 34 -20.75 -2.65 6.30
N ILE A 35 -21.50 -3.04 5.27
CA ILE A 35 -22.29 -2.11 4.45
C ILE A 35 -23.44 -1.50 5.25
N ASP A 36 -24.18 -2.33 6.00
CA ASP A 36 -25.26 -1.85 6.88
C ASP A 36 -24.71 -0.81 7.89
N ARG A 37 -23.56 -1.10 8.51
CA ARG A 37 -22.91 -0.17 9.41
C ARG A 37 -22.46 1.11 8.71
N ALA A 38 -21.87 1.01 7.52
CA ALA A 38 -21.43 2.16 6.75
C ALA A 38 -22.59 3.11 6.41
N LEU A 39 -23.72 2.58 5.98
CA LEU A 39 -24.93 3.36 5.71
C LEU A 39 -25.48 4.03 6.98
N LYS A 40 -25.52 3.30 8.11
CA LYS A 40 -25.99 3.84 9.40
C LYS A 40 -25.08 4.96 9.91
N VAL A 41 -23.75 4.78 9.83
CA VAL A 41 -22.78 5.80 10.23
C VAL A 41 -22.88 7.05 9.33
N ALA A 42 -23.06 6.84 8.02
CA ALA A 42 -23.27 7.91 7.06
C ALA A 42 -24.64 8.60 7.22
N ASN A 43 -25.57 7.98 7.95
CA ASN A 43 -26.96 8.43 8.10
C ASN A 43 -27.68 8.62 6.75
N ILE A 44 -27.51 7.68 5.83
CA ILE A 44 -28.16 7.64 4.51
C ILE A 44 -28.87 6.30 4.30
N SER A 45 -29.93 6.32 3.49
CA SER A 45 -30.59 5.10 3.00
C SER A 45 -29.92 4.60 1.72
N PRO A 46 -30.06 3.30 1.37
CA PRO A 46 -29.53 2.77 0.10
C PRO A 46 -30.06 3.51 -1.14
N GLN A 47 -31.27 4.03 -1.09
CA GLN A 47 -31.95 4.75 -2.18
C GLN A 47 -31.34 6.13 -2.48
N GLU A 48 -30.53 6.67 -1.55
CA GLU A 48 -29.82 7.94 -1.73
C GLU A 48 -28.45 7.77 -2.39
N LEU A 49 -28.03 6.52 -2.65
CA LEU A 49 -26.79 6.24 -3.36
C LEU A 49 -26.91 6.57 -4.85
N ASN A 50 -25.87 7.21 -5.41
CA ASN A 50 -25.82 7.60 -6.81
C ASN A 50 -25.04 6.61 -7.69
N ALA A 51 -24.15 5.82 -7.13
CA ALA A 51 -23.35 4.80 -7.81
C ALA A 51 -22.74 3.81 -6.81
N ILE A 52 -22.33 2.64 -7.29
CA ILE A 52 -21.58 1.66 -6.52
C ILE A 52 -20.18 1.51 -7.13
N ALA A 53 -19.15 1.94 -6.42
CA ALA A 53 -17.77 1.68 -6.78
C ALA A 53 -17.27 0.38 -6.12
N PHE A 54 -16.55 -0.44 -6.88
CA PHE A 54 -16.02 -1.71 -6.40
C PHE A 54 -14.63 -2.00 -6.95
N THR A 55 -13.83 -2.76 -6.21
CA THR A 55 -12.52 -3.20 -6.68
C THR A 55 -12.68 -4.26 -7.78
N ASN A 56 -12.37 -3.88 -9.03
CA ASN A 56 -12.38 -4.82 -10.16
C ASN A 56 -11.12 -5.70 -10.21
N GLY A 57 -10.01 -5.22 -9.67
CA GLY A 57 -8.69 -5.85 -9.62
C GLY A 57 -7.57 -4.81 -9.51
N PRO A 58 -6.31 -5.29 -9.41
CA PRO A 58 -5.89 -6.66 -9.11
C PRO A 58 -6.18 -7.08 -7.68
N GLY A 59 -6.09 -8.41 -7.39
CA GLY A 59 -6.28 -8.95 -6.05
C GLY A 59 -6.59 -10.44 -6.01
N LEU A 60 -6.88 -10.98 -4.84
CA LEU A 60 -7.27 -12.38 -4.64
C LEU A 60 -8.64 -12.62 -5.28
N LEU A 61 -8.68 -13.48 -6.31
CA LEU A 61 -9.88 -13.69 -7.13
C LEU A 61 -11.12 -14.00 -6.30
N GLY A 62 -11.03 -14.88 -5.31
CA GLY A 62 -12.16 -15.23 -4.45
C GLY A 62 -12.71 -14.04 -3.66
N SER A 63 -11.84 -13.20 -3.10
CA SER A 63 -12.23 -11.97 -2.39
C SER A 63 -12.85 -10.94 -3.35
N LEU A 64 -12.24 -10.75 -4.52
CA LEU A 64 -12.78 -9.87 -5.57
C LEU A 64 -14.17 -10.32 -6.05
N LEU A 65 -14.39 -11.65 -6.20
CA LEU A 65 -15.69 -12.19 -6.60
C LEU A 65 -16.81 -11.87 -5.59
N VAL A 66 -16.51 -11.94 -4.29
CA VAL A 66 -17.47 -11.55 -3.24
C VAL A 66 -17.88 -10.09 -3.40
N GLY A 67 -16.91 -9.18 -3.46
CA GLY A 67 -17.15 -7.74 -3.61
C GLY A 67 -17.88 -7.40 -4.93
N THR A 68 -17.41 -7.97 -6.04
CA THR A 68 -18.00 -7.77 -7.37
C THR A 68 -19.44 -8.25 -7.44
N SER A 69 -19.73 -9.44 -6.92
CA SER A 69 -21.09 -10.00 -6.94
C SER A 69 -22.05 -9.16 -6.11
N PHE A 70 -21.62 -8.73 -4.93
CA PHE A 70 -22.40 -7.86 -4.08
C PHE A 70 -22.67 -6.50 -4.74
N ALA A 71 -21.62 -5.85 -5.25
CA ALA A 71 -21.73 -4.55 -5.92
C ALA A 71 -22.71 -4.59 -7.11
N LYS A 72 -22.61 -5.62 -7.95
CA LYS A 72 -23.54 -5.83 -9.08
C LYS A 72 -24.99 -6.01 -8.62
N SER A 73 -25.21 -6.84 -7.60
CA SER A 73 -26.56 -7.10 -7.08
C SER A 73 -27.18 -5.82 -6.51
N MET A 74 -26.39 -5.03 -5.78
CA MET A 74 -26.83 -3.77 -5.20
C MET A 74 -27.09 -2.70 -6.28
N ALA A 75 -26.19 -2.55 -7.25
CA ALA A 75 -26.36 -1.61 -8.36
C ALA A 75 -27.60 -1.96 -9.21
N LEU A 76 -27.83 -3.25 -9.48
CA LEU A 76 -29.03 -3.73 -10.20
C LEU A 76 -30.31 -3.44 -9.42
N ALA A 77 -30.31 -3.72 -8.10
CA ALA A 77 -31.50 -3.53 -7.26
C ALA A 77 -31.88 -2.06 -7.09
N LEU A 78 -30.91 -1.16 -7.14
CA LEU A 78 -31.10 0.29 -6.98
C LEU A 78 -31.21 1.03 -8.31
N ASP A 79 -30.98 0.36 -9.43
CA ASP A 79 -30.93 0.94 -10.79
C ASP A 79 -29.94 2.13 -10.88
N ILE A 80 -28.73 1.94 -10.38
CA ILE A 80 -27.67 2.96 -10.35
C ILE A 80 -26.37 2.45 -11.00
N PRO A 81 -25.50 3.37 -11.48
CA PRO A 81 -24.23 3.02 -12.12
C PRO A 81 -23.32 2.13 -11.29
N LEU A 82 -22.65 1.20 -11.97
CA LEU A 82 -21.62 0.31 -11.43
C LEU A 82 -20.24 0.77 -11.89
N ILE A 83 -19.35 1.11 -10.97
CA ILE A 83 -18.05 1.72 -11.27
C ILE A 83 -16.90 0.75 -10.92
N PRO A 84 -16.20 0.18 -11.93
CA PRO A 84 -15.10 -0.74 -11.72
C PRO A 84 -13.80 0.04 -11.44
N VAL A 85 -13.24 -0.13 -10.26
CA VAL A 85 -12.05 0.61 -9.82
C VAL A 85 -10.82 -0.29 -9.84
N HIS A 86 -9.73 0.22 -10.41
CA HIS A 86 -8.42 -0.40 -10.33
C HIS A 86 -7.82 -0.15 -8.93
N HIS A 87 -7.48 -1.22 -8.21
CA HIS A 87 -7.02 -1.17 -6.82
C HIS A 87 -5.78 -0.26 -6.63
N MET A 88 -4.79 -0.37 -7.52
CA MET A 88 -3.58 0.44 -7.42
C MET A 88 -3.83 1.92 -7.74
N HIS A 89 -4.72 2.24 -8.69
CA HIS A 89 -5.15 3.63 -8.92
C HIS A 89 -5.84 4.20 -7.68
N ALA A 90 -6.63 3.39 -6.98
CA ALA A 90 -7.31 3.81 -5.76
C ALA A 90 -6.32 4.21 -4.66
N HIS A 91 -5.24 3.45 -4.44
CA HIS A 91 -4.18 3.86 -3.52
C HIS A 91 -3.54 5.20 -3.89
N VAL A 92 -3.28 5.42 -5.16
CA VAL A 92 -2.71 6.68 -5.66
C VAL A 92 -3.68 7.84 -5.46
N LEU A 93 -4.97 7.65 -5.81
CA LEU A 93 -6.00 8.68 -5.73
C LEU A 93 -6.54 8.91 -4.31
N ALA A 94 -6.20 8.07 -3.33
CA ALA A 94 -6.55 8.29 -1.92
C ALA A 94 -6.09 9.66 -1.38
N HIS A 95 -5.04 10.25 -1.98
CA HIS A 95 -4.57 11.59 -1.65
C HIS A 95 -5.54 12.71 -2.06
N LEU A 96 -6.54 12.41 -2.89
CA LEU A 96 -7.59 13.35 -3.31
C LEU A 96 -8.82 13.33 -2.39
N ILE A 97 -8.85 12.46 -1.38
CA ILE A 97 -9.90 12.49 -0.35
C ILE A 97 -9.77 13.82 0.40
N GLU A 98 -10.89 14.52 0.56
CA GLU A 98 -10.90 15.90 1.05
C GLU A 98 -10.22 16.08 2.43
N ASP A 99 -10.36 15.10 3.32
CA ASP A 99 -9.75 15.09 4.66
C ASP A 99 -8.37 14.42 4.72
N ALA A 100 -7.81 14.00 3.57
CA ALA A 100 -6.52 13.33 3.55
C ALA A 100 -5.36 14.27 3.90
N HIS A 101 -5.49 15.57 3.58
CA HIS A 101 -4.43 16.55 3.79
C HIS A 101 -4.99 17.93 4.20
N PRO A 102 -4.28 18.65 5.07
CA PRO A 102 -4.63 20.03 5.39
C PRO A 102 -4.62 20.95 4.15
N LYS A 103 -3.75 20.66 3.20
CA LYS A 103 -3.70 21.31 1.88
C LYS A 103 -3.91 20.23 0.82
N PRO A 104 -4.91 20.35 -0.05
CA PRO A 104 -5.14 19.40 -1.13
C PRO A 104 -3.91 19.23 -2.02
N ILE A 105 -3.65 17.99 -2.43
CA ILE A 105 -2.61 17.71 -3.41
C ILE A 105 -3.08 18.19 -4.79
N SER A 106 -2.18 18.76 -5.57
CA SER A 106 -2.45 19.18 -6.95
C SER A 106 -1.66 18.36 -7.94
N PHE A 107 -2.23 18.14 -9.12
CA PHE A 107 -1.54 17.54 -10.25
C PHE A 107 -0.54 18.52 -10.89
N PRO A 108 0.58 18.06 -11.47
CA PRO A 108 1.06 16.68 -11.36
C PRO A 108 1.71 16.39 -10.00
N TYR A 109 1.77 15.11 -9.63
CA TYR A 109 2.54 14.66 -8.48
C TYR A 109 3.20 13.30 -8.74
N LEU A 110 4.28 13.02 -8.02
CA LEU A 110 4.87 11.68 -7.95
C LEU A 110 4.26 10.90 -6.80
N CYS A 111 3.89 9.65 -7.01
CA CYS A 111 3.42 8.76 -5.96
C CYS A 111 4.30 7.52 -5.85
N LEU A 112 4.91 7.31 -4.70
CA LEU A 112 5.58 6.07 -4.36
C LEU A 112 4.57 5.13 -3.69
N THR A 113 4.11 4.11 -4.41
CA THR A 113 3.21 3.09 -3.88
C THR A 113 4.00 1.93 -3.33
N VAL A 114 3.90 1.66 -2.01
CA VAL A 114 4.66 0.66 -1.28
C VAL A 114 3.75 -0.22 -0.41
N SER A 115 3.69 -1.50 -0.73
CA SER A 115 2.83 -2.48 -0.05
C SER A 115 3.51 -3.84 0.07
N GLY A 116 2.79 -4.83 0.60
CA GLY A 116 3.24 -6.22 0.62
C GLY A 116 3.41 -6.84 -0.76
N GLY A 117 2.64 -6.39 -1.77
CA GLY A 117 2.67 -6.96 -3.12
C GLY A 117 3.21 -6.04 -4.20
N HIS A 118 3.34 -4.74 -3.94
CA HIS A 118 3.73 -3.76 -4.95
C HIS A 118 4.74 -2.76 -4.42
N THR A 119 5.68 -2.39 -5.29
CA THR A 119 6.55 -1.22 -5.11
C THR A 119 6.66 -0.54 -6.46
N GLN A 120 6.01 0.61 -6.61
CA GLN A 120 5.92 1.34 -7.87
C GLN A 120 6.13 2.82 -7.63
N LEU A 121 6.82 3.48 -8.54
CA LEU A 121 6.94 4.93 -8.61
C LEU A 121 6.14 5.43 -9.81
N ILE A 122 5.15 6.27 -9.55
CA ILE A 122 4.12 6.65 -10.49
C ILE A 122 4.13 8.17 -10.66
N GLU A 123 4.12 8.64 -11.90
CA GLU A 123 3.84 10.00 -12.27
C GLU A 123 2.33 10.15 -12.51
N VAL A 124 1.70 11.06 -11.78
CA VAL A 124 0.26 11.26 -11.79
C VAL A 124 -0.03 12.62 -12.41
N LEU A 125 -0.48 12.62 -13.65
CA LEU A 125 -0.77 13.83 -14.43
C LEU A 125 -2.20 14.32 -14.22
N SER A 126 -3.12 13.38 -13.99
CA SER A 126 -4.53 13.64 -13.65
C SER A 126 -5.16 12.41 -12.95
N SER A 127 -6.43 12.48 -12.60
CA SER A 127 -7.18 11.31 -12.09
C SER A 127 -7.27 10.15 -13.10
N LYS A 128 -7.05 10.43 -14.39
CA LYS A 128 -7.12 9.45 -15.51
C LYS A 128 -5.75 9.03 -16.03
N GLU A 129 -4.80 9.94 -15.96
CA GLU A 129 -3.51 9.76 -16.61
C GLU A 129 -2.42 9.57 -15.57
N MET A 130 -1.97 8.33 -15.47
CA MET A 130 -0.92 7.87 -14.57
C MET A 130 0.09 7.06 -15.37
N LYS A 131 1.37 7.26 -15.07
CA LYS A 131 2.47 6.57 -15.75
C LYS A 131 3.39 5.92 -14.71
N ILE A 132 3.59 4.63 -14.78
CA ILE A 132 4.63 3.95 -14.01
C ILE A 132 5.98 4.39 -14.56
N LEU A 133 6.80 5.03 -13.74
CA LEU A 133 8.18 5.40 -14.05
C LEU A 133 9.12 4.22 -13.74
N GLY A 134 8.84 3.44 -12.70
CA GLY A 134 9.58 2.25 -12.32
C GLY A 134 8.80 1.41 -11.32
N GLU A 135 9.12 0.13 -11.29
CA GLU A 135 8.49 -0.83 -10.39
C GLU A 135 9.49 -1.88 -9.92
N THR A 136 9.11 -2.67 -8.91
CA THR A 136 9.95 -3.78 -8.50
C THR A 136 9.93 -4.89 -9.56
N ILE A 137 11.11 -5.44 -9.85
CA ILE A 137 11.26 -6.56 -10.79
C ILE A 137 11.23 -7.93 -10.10
N ASP A 138 11.18 -7.92 -8.77
CA ASP A 138 11.17 -9.12 -7.93
C ASP A 138 10.28 -8.91 -6.69
N ASP A 139 10.80 -9.05 -5.48
CA ASP A 139 10.05 -8.85 -4.25
C ASP A 139 9.58 -7.39 -4.11
N ALA A 140 8.40 -7.17 -3.55
CA ALA A 140 7.99 -5.85 -3.07
C ALA A 140 8.71 -5.50 -1.75
N VAL A 141 8.81 -4.19 -1.44
CA VAL A 141 9.50 -3.75 -0.20
C VAL A 141 8.82 -4.28 1.07
N GLY A 142 7.48 -4.38 1.08
CA GLY A 142 6.76 -4.96 2.22
C GLY A 142 7.06 -6.45 2.39
N GLU A 143 7.16 -7.20 1.30
CA GLU A 143 7.59 -8.60 1.31
C GLU A 143 9.04 -8.74 1.81
N ALA A 144 9.93 -7.80 1.47
CA ALA A 144 11.29 -7.77 2.01
C ALA A 144 11.30 -7.58 3.53
N PHE A 145 10.46 -6.70 4.07
CA PHE A 145 10.26 -6.57 5.53
C PHE A 145 9.75 -7.86 6.15
N ASP A 146 8.73 -8.49 5.58
CA ASP A 146 8.14 -9.72 6.13
C ASP A 146 9.12 -10.90 6.10
N LYS A 147 9.91 -11.02 5.04
CA LYS A 147 10.97 -12.04 4.91
C LYS A 147 12.08 -11.85 5.96
N ALA A 148 12.50 -10.61 6.19
CA ALA A 148 13.49 -10.30 7.22
C ALA A 148 12.94 -10.57 8.64
N ALA A 149 11.72 -10.14 8.92
CA ALA A 149 11.03 -10.42 10.18
C ALA A 149 10.96 -11.92 10.47
N LYS A 150 10.61 -12.73 9.46
CA LYS A 150 10.59 -14.19 9.57
C LYS A 150 11.96 -14.78 9.93
N ILE A 151 13.04 -14.26 9.34
CA ILE A 151 14.43 -14.68 9.67
C ILE A 151 14.76 -14.35 11.12
N LEU A 152 14.28 -13.20 11.61
CA LEU A 152 14.49 -12.74 13.00
C LEU A 152 13.54 -13.41 14.02
N GLY A 153 12.63 -14.29 13.60
CA GLY A 153 11.63 -14.89 14.47
C GLY A 153 10.51 -13.93 14.93
N LEU A 154 10.32 -12.82 14.24
CA LEU A 154 9.27 -11.84 14.53
C LEU A 154 7.91 -12.26 13.95
N PRO A 155 6.78 -11.84 14.56
CA PRO A 155 5.44 -12.17 14.08
C PRO A 155 5.12 -11.55 12.70
N TYR A 156 4.08 -12.09 12.04
CA TYR A 156 3.47 -11.50 10.85
C TYR A 156 2.30 -10.57 11.24
N PRO A 157 2.14 -9.41 10.55
CA PRO A 157 3.00 -8.84 9.51
C PRO A 157 4.30 -8.27 10.10
N GLY A 158 5.43 -8.52 9.42
CA GLY A 158 6.78 -8.21 9.93
C GLY A 158 7.13 -6.73 9.93
N GLY A 159 6.64 -5.98 8.93
CA GLY A 159 6.98 -4.56 8.76
C GLY A 159 6.77 -3.71 10.02
N PRO A 160 5.60 -3.72 10.67
CA PRO A 160 5.36 -2.95 11.90
C PRO A 160 6.28 -3.34 13.07
N HIS A 161 6.66 -4.62 13.17
CA HIS A 161 7.57 -5.09 14.21
C HIS A 161 8.98 -4.57 14.00
N ILE A 162 9.50 -4.64 12.76
CA ILE A 162 10.80 -4.09 12.40
C ILE A 162 10.81 -2.57 12.63
N ASP A 163 9.78 -1.84 12.19
CA ASP A 163 9.70 -0.39 12.37
C ASP A 163 9.76 0.01 13.85
N ARG A 164 9.01 -0.66 14.71
CA ARG A 164 9.01 -0.41 16.16
C ARG A 164 10.36 -0.68 16.82
N LEU A 165 11.04 -1.77 16.43
CA LEU A 165 12.36 -2.13 16.97
C LEU A 165 13.42 -1.20 16.44
N SER A 166 13.38 -0.82 15.18
CA SER A 166 14.31 0.10 14.53
C SER A 166 14.41 1.47 15.22
N ALA A 167 13.30 1.93 15.81
CA ALA A 167 13.27 3.19 16.54
C ALA A 167 14.20 3.23 17.78
N LYS A 168 14.72 2.06 18.22
CA LYS A 168 15.58 1.91 19.39
C LYS A 168 17.00 1.46 19.05
N GLY A 169 17.30 1.24 17.75
CA GLY A 169 18.57 0.69 17.29
C GLY A 169 19.42 1.69 16.51
N ASP A 170 20.65 1.31 16.25
CA ASP A 170 21.59 2.05 15.41
C ASP A 170 21.41 1.67 13.93
N PRO A 171 21.00 2.61 13.06
CA PRO A 171 20.83 2.36 11.63
C PRO A 171 22.15 2.12 10.87
N THR A 172 23.29 2.35 11.52
CA THR A 172 24.63 2.18 10.91
C THR A 172 25.35 0.93 11.40
N PHE A 173 24.71 0.12 12.27
CA PHE A 173 25.31 -1.06 12.89
C PHE A 173 25.73 -2.14 11.88
N MET A 174 24.94 -2.36 10.82
CA MET A 174 25.26 -3.32 9.76
C MET A 174 25.04 -2.68 8.38
N GLU A 175 25.83 -3.10 7.41
CA GLU A 175 25.67 -2.72 6.01
C GLU A 175 25.10 -3.88 5.19
N PHE A 176 24.17 -3.57 4.28
CA PHE A 176 23.58 -4.52 3.36
C PHE A 176 23.78 -4.06 1.91
N ASN A 177 24.10 -5.02 1.03
CA ASN A 177 24.29 -4.74 -0.38
C ASN A 177 22.99 -4.29 -1.04
N GLU A 178 23.01 -3.13 -1.66
CA GLU A 178 21.93 -2.59 -2.48
C GLU A 178 22.06 -3.08 -3.92
N SER A 179 20.92 -3.45 -4.53
CA SER A 179 20.89 -3.65 -5.98
C SER A 179 20.88 -2.29 -6.67
N ASN A 180 21.77 -2.10 -7.65
CA ASN A 180 21.83 -0.88 -8.44
C ASN A 180 21.23 -1.15 -9.83
N LEU A 181 19.89 -1.07 -9.92
CA LEU A 181 19.18 -1.20 -11.20
C LEU A 181 19.20 0.11 -11.99
N PRO A 182 19.18 0.03 -13.33
CA PRO A 182 18.98 1.21 -14.16
C PRO A 182 17.58 1.82 -13.93
N ASP A 183 17.39 3.04 -14.42
CA ASP A 183 16.12 3.76 -14.36
C ASP A 183 15.56 3.88 -12.93
N TYR A 184 14.24 3.80 -12.78
CA TYR A 184 13.55 3.92 -11.49
C TYR A 184 13.07 2.56 -10.95
N ASN A 185 13.50 1.45 -11.54
CA ASN A 185 13.13 0.12 -11.08
C ASN A 185 13.77 -0.24 -9.74
N PHE A 186 13.10 -1.12 -8.99
CA PHE A 186 13.53 -1.60 -7.69
C PHE A 186 13.83 -3.10 -7.74
N SER A 187 14.67 -3.58 -6.80
CA SER A 187 14.87 -5.00 -6.53
C SER A 187 15.21 -5.17 -5.06
N PHE A 188 14.54 -6.08 -4.40
CA PHE A 188 14.70 -6.36 -2.97
C PHE A 188 15.08 -7.81 -2.67
N SER A 189 14.99 -8.74 -3.64
CA SER A 189 15.32 -10.15 -3.41
C SER A 189 16.78 -10.36 -3.00
N GLY A 190 17.71 -9.58 -3.59
CA GLY A 190 19.13 -9.60 -3.23
C GLY A 190 19.40 -9.14 -1.80
N MET A 191 18.61 -8.22 -1.27
CA MET A 191 18.74 -7.72 0.10
C MET A 191 18.43 -8.80 1.14
N LYS A 192 17.40 -9.66 0.88
CA LYS A 192 17.12 -10.82 1.73
C LYS A 192 18.33 -11.74 1.85
N THR A 193 18.98 -12.03 0.74
CA THR A 193 20.14 -12.93 0.69
C THR A 193 21.34 -12.31 1.41
N SER A 194 21.59 -11.03 1.16
CA SER A 194 22.63 -10.25 1.87
C SER A 194 22.39 -10.24 3.38
N PHE A 195 21.15 -9.99 3.81
CA PHE A 195 20.72 -10.01 5.20
C PHE A 195 20.96 -11.37 5.86
N LEU A 196 20.51 -12.46 5.22
CA LEU A 196 20.67 -13.81 5.75
C LEU A 196 22.17 -14.18 5.92
N TYR A 197 23.00 -13.90 4.92
CA TYR A 197 24.42 -14.23 4.99
C TYR A 197 25.18 -13.38 6.02
N ALA A 198 24.83 -12.10 6.15
CA ALA A 198 25.41 -11.23 7.17
C ALA A 198 25.11 -11.79 8.58
N LEU A 199 23.84 -12.14 8.87
CA LEU A 199 23.47 -12.74 10.14
C LEU A 199 24.17 -14.08 10.39
N GLN A 200 24.19 -14.97 9.40
CA GLN A 200 24.85 -16.27 9.54
C GLN A 200 26.35 -16.16 9.83
N LYS A 201 27.02 -15.14 9.28
CA LYS A 201 28.43 -14.86 9.54
C LYS A 201 28.64 -14.48 11.01
N GLU A 202 27.86 -13.54 11.53
CA GLU A 202 27.97 -13.07 12.92
C GLU A 202 27.55 -14.15 13.93
N MET A 203 26.51 -14.92 13.64
CA MET A 203 26.05 -16.02 14.50
C MET A 203 27.05 -17.17 14.63
N LYS A 204 27.99 -17.32 13.70
CA LYS A 204 29.11 -18.29 13.87
C LYS A 204 30.05 -17.91 15.00
N ALA A 205 30.25 -16.62 15.25
CA ALA A 205 31.09 -16.10 16.32
C ALA A 205 30.28 -15.92 17.62
N ASN A 206 29.04 -15.47 17.53
CA ASN A 206 28.10 -15.27 18.64
C ASN A 206 26.73 -15.87 18.33
N PRO A 207 26.38 -17.08 18.82
CA PRO A 207 25.06 -17.68 18.60
C PRO A 207 23.88 -16.83 19.11
N SER A 208 24.09 -15.93 20.07
CA SER A 208 23.09 -15.01 20.62
C SER A 208 22.99 -13.69 19.84
N PHE A 209 23.77 -13.50 18.79
CA PHE A 209 23.92 -12.22 18.07
C PHE A 209 22.60 -11.53 17.72
N ILE A 210 21.64 -12.28 17.21
CA ILE A 210 20.31 -11.73 16.87
C ILE A 210 19.62 -11.17 18.13
N ASN A 211 19.62 -11.92 19.22
CA ASN A 211 18.94 -11.50 20.46
C ASN A 211 19.62 -10.27 21.08
N ASP A 212 20.97 -10.26 21.05
CA ASP A 212 21.78 -9.20 21.66
C ASP A 212 21.65 -7.87 20.89
N HIS A 213 21.44 -7.93 19.55
CA HIS A 213 21.45 -6.78 18.65
C HIS A 213 20.17 -6.61 17.83
N LEU A 214 19.04 -7.15 18.29
CA LEU A 214 17.79 -7.19 17.51
C LEU A 214 17.34 -5.80 17.02
N ASN A 215 17.45 -4.77 17.89
CA ASN A 215 17.05 -3.41 17.52
C ASN A 215 17.97 -2.82 16.45
N ASP A 216 19.28 -3.02 16.58
CA ASP A 216 20.30 -2.50 15.66
C ASP A 216 20.21 -3.17 14.28
N ILE A 217 19.96 -4.48 14.27
CA ILE A 217 19.73 -5.26 13.05
C ILE A 217 18.48 -4.73 12.32
N CYS A 218 17.38 -4.54 13.05
CA CYS A 218 16.15 -3.99 12.49
C CYS A 218 16.36 -2.57 11.94
N ALA A 219 17.06 -1.71 12.70
CA ALA A 219 17.34 -0.33 12.30
C ALA A 219 18.18 -0.26 11.03
N SER A 220 19.27 -1.04 10.96
CA SER A 220 20.16 -1.08 9.80
C SER A 220 19.46 -1.62 8.55
N TYR A 221 18.65 -2.68 8.71
CA TYR A 221 17.91 -3.25 7.57
C TYR A 221 16.84 -2.27 7.05
N GLN A 222 16.07 -1.66 7.94
CA GLN A 222 15.09 -0.65 7.58
C GLN A 222 15.74 0.54 6.87
N ALA A 223 16.87 1.04 7.39
CA ALA A 223 17.62 2.14 6.79
C ALA A 223 18.08 1.81 5.36
N ALA A 224 18.56 0.58 5.13
CA ALA A 224 18.97 0.13 3.80
C ALA A 224 17.79 0.08 2.81
N LEU A 225 16.61 -0.45 3.22
CA LEU A 225 15.40 -0.45 2.37
C LEU A 225 14.94 0.97 2.04
N ILE A 226 14.88 1.85 3.05
CA ILE A 226 14.49 3.26 2.86
C ILE A 226 15.47 3.98 1.93
N LYS A 227 16.76 3.73 2.05
CA LYS A 227 17.80 4.33 1.18
C LYS A 227 17.56 3.98 -0.30
N VAL A 228 17.23 2.72 -0.61
CA VAL A 228 16.87 2.30 -1.98
C VAL A 228 15.66 3.06 -2.50
N LEU A 229 14.58 3.14 -1.71
CA LEU A 229 13.36 3.86 -2.09
C LEU A 229 13.65 5.35 -2.33
N MET A 230 14.31 6.02 -1.38
CA MET A 230 14.61 7.45 -1.45
C MET A 230 15.51 7.81 -2.64
N LYS A 231 16.49 6.95 -2.96
CA LYS A 231 17.37 7.13 -4.13
C LYS A 231 16.56 7.26 -5.43
N LYS A 232 15.58 6.38 -5.64
CA LYS A 232 14.75 6.36 -6.86
C LYS A 232 13.75 7.51 -6.89
N VAL A 233 13.09 7.81 -5.76
CA VAL A 233 12.15 8.95 -5.66
C VAL A 233 12.88 10.27 -5.96
N LYS A 234 14.05 10.49 -5.36
CA LYS A 234 14.87 11.71 -5.60
C LYS A 234 15.31 11.81 -7.06
N ALA A 235 15.71 10.69 -7.66
CA ALA A 235 16.12 10.67 -9.07
C ALA A 235 14.95 11.01 -10.00
N ALA A 236 13.76 10.44 -9.77
CA ALA A 236 12.57 10.73 -10.55
C ALA A 236 12.11 12.19 -10.36
N GLN A 237 12.12 12.70 -9.14
CA GLN A 237 11.80 14.09 -8.85
C GLN A 237 12.73 15.05 -9.61
N LYS A 238 14.03 14.77 -9.59
CA LYS A 238 15.02 15.58 -10.33
C LYS A 238 14.78 15.56 -11.85
N SER A 239 14.42 14.41 -12.38
CA SER A 239 14.17 14.22 -13.82
C SER A 239 12.87 14.87 -14.30
N THR A 240 11.79 14.75 -13.51
CA THR A 240 10.47 15.28 -13.88
C THR A 240 10.28 16.74 -13.49
N GLY A 241 11.03 17.23 -12.51
CA GLY A 241 10.84 18.58 -11.94
C GLY A 241 9.56 18.71 -11.08
N ILE A 242 8.81 17.64 -10.86
CA ILE A 242 7.57 17.65 -10.07
C ILE A 242 7.89 17.90 -8.61
N LYS A 243 7.21 18.89 -8.00
CA LYS A 243 7.45 19.30 -6.61
C LYS A 243 6.53 18.64 -5.59
N ASN A 244 5.45 18.02 -6.01
CA ASN A 244 4.52 17.30 -5.13
C ASN A 244 4.90 15.81 -5.11
N VAL A 245 5.20 15.27 -3.94
CA VAL A 245 5.57 13.85 -3.76
C VAL A 245 4.69 13.23 -2.70
N ALA A 246 4.04 12.14 -3.04
CA ALA A 246 3.14 11.38 -2.19
C ALA A 246 3.64 9.94 -1.97
N ILE A 247 3.21 9.30 -0.89
CA ILE A 247 3.41 7.87 -0.67
C ILE A 247 2.07 7.19 -0.39
N ALA A 248 1.89 5.96 -0.88
CA ALA A 248 0.66 5.19 -0.69
C ALA A 248 0.95 3.70 -0.41
N GLY A 249 -0.05 2.96 0.04
CA GLY A 249 0.06 1.54 0.39
C GLY A 249 0.51 1.31 1.84
N GLY A 250 0.41 0.06 2.32
CA GLY A 250 0.60 -0.28 3.74
C GLY A 250 1.97 0.11 4.32
N VAL A 251 3.05 0.02 3.52
CA VAL A 251 4.40 0.42 3.97
C VAL A 251 4.55 1.95 4.09
N SER A 252 3.61 2.74 3.55
CA SER A 252 3.56 4.18 3.78
C SER A 252 3.32 4.56 5.25
N ALA A 253 2.91 3.61 6.09
CA ALA A 253 2.81 3.77 7.53
C ALA A 253 4.18 3.72 8.26
N ASN A 254 5.24 3.19 7.60
CA ASN A 254 6.57 3.05 8.19
C ASN A 254 7.13 4.40 8.66
N SER A 255 7.48 4.48 9.95
CA SER A 255 7.89 5.74 10.59
C SER A 255 9.22 6.28 10.03
N GLY A 256 10.17 5.39 9.74
CA GLY A 256 11.47 5.75 9.18
C GLY A 256 11.34 6.32 7.75
N LEU A 257 10.50 5.70 6.90
CA LEU A 257 10.24 6.19 5.55
C LEU A 257 9.55 7.57 5.57
N ARG A 258 8.55 7.75 6.44
CA ARG A 258 7.87 9.04 6.62
C ARG A 258 8.84 10.12 7.08
N ALA A 259 9.70 9.83 8.06
CA ALA A 259 10.72 10.76 8.55
C ALA A 259 11.72 11.15 7.44
N ALA A 260 12.22 10.18 6.68
CA ALA A 260 13.15 10.42 5.58
C ALA A 260 12.56 11.32 4.48
N LEU A 261 11.28 11.10 4.11
CA LEU A 261 10.58 11.95 3.15
C LEU A 261 10.36 13.36 3.68
N MET A 262 9.90 13.52 4.92
CA MET A 262 9.67 14.83 5.53
C MET A 262 10.97 15.63 5.65
N GLN A 263 12.06 14.99 6.08
CA GLN A 263 13.37 15.60 6.14
C GLN A 263 13.85 16.08 4.76
N TRP A 264 13.68 15.23 3.74
CA TRP A 264 14.02 15.61 2.37
C TRP A 264 13.17 16.77 1.86
N GLY A 265 11.85 16.74 2.07
CA GLY A 265 10.95 17.82 1.70
C GLY A 265 11.35 19.16 2.32
N ALA A 266 11.68 19.18 3.61
CA ALA A 266 12.12 20.38 4.32
C ALA A 266 13.45 20.96 3.79
N GLN A 267 14.33 20.10 3.22
CA GLN A 267 15.63 20.50 2.67
C GLN A 267 15.59 20.90 1.19
N SER A 268 14.52 20.62 0.48
CA SER A 268 14.52 20.63 -0.99
C SER A 268 13.33 21.39 -1.63
N GLU A 269 12.59 22.19 -0.89
CA GLU A 269 11.38 22.88 -1.35
C GLU A 269 10.35 21.97 -2.06
N ILE A 270 10.23 20.72 -1.59
CA ILE A 270 9.33 19.71 -2.11
C ILE A 270 8.19 19.50 -1.12
N SER A 271 6.96 19.54 -1.63
CA SER A 271 5.77 19.26 -0.83
C SER A 271 5.59 17.74 -0.67
N ILE A 272 5.67 17.24 0.56
CA ILE A 272 5.48 15.83 0.87
C ILE A 272 4.05 15.59 1.38
N TYR A 273 3.38 14.61 0.79
CA TYR A 273 2.02 14.20 1.13
C TYR A 273 2.03 12.78 1.71
N LEU A 274 1.87 12.70 3.02
CA LEU A 274 1.80 11.43 3.76
C LEU A 274 0.33 11.12 4.05
N PRO A 275 -0.20 9.95 3.68
CA PRO A 275 -1.60 9.64 3.95
C PRO A 275 -1.83 9.51 5.45
N PRO A 276 -3.00 9.93 5.99
CA PRO A 276 -3.47 9.51 7.31
C PRO A 276 -3.42 7.99 7.44
N PHE A 277 -3.17 7.48 8.65
CA PHE A 277 -3.01 6.03 8.86
C PHE A 277 -4.24 5.22 8.40
N GLN A 278 -5.42 5.76 8.51
CA GLN A 278 -6.66 5.14 8.04
C GLN A 278 -6.72 4.91 6.52
N TYR A 279 -5.87 5.58 5.73
CA TYR A 279 -5.80 5.45 4.27
C TYR A 279 -4.52 4.76 3.79
N THR A 280 -3.65 4.28 4.69
CA THR A 280 -2.42 3.58 4.31
C THR A 280 -2.67 2.16 3.83
N THR A 281 -3.57 1.43 4.50
CA THR A 281 -3.95 0.06 4.11
C THR A 281 -5.20 0.07 3.23
N ASP A 282 -5.57 -1.10 2.71
CA ASP A 282 -6.79 -1.27 1.91
C ASP A 282 -8.02 -0.78 2.66
N ASN A 283 -8.80 0.08 2.04
CA ASN A 283 -10.00 0.68 2.61
C ASN A 283 -11.00 1.06 1.52
N ALA A 284 -12.28 1.22 1.88
CA ALA A 284 -13.32 1.56 0.92
C ALA A 284 -13.25 3.01 0.45
N ALA A 285 -12.73 3.93 1.26
CA ALA A 285 -12.65 5.34 0.90
C ALA A 285 -11.75 5.59 -0.33
N MET A 286 -10.63 4.85 -0.46
CA MET A 286 -9.78 4.95 -1.64
C MET A 286 -10.49 4.46 -2.91
N ILE A 287 -11.31 3.43 -2.80
CA ILE A 287 -12.13 2.94 -3.93
C ILE A 287 -13.23 3.96 -4.24
N GLY A 288 -13.84 4.53 -3.20
CA GLY A 288 -14.88 5.56 -3.33
C GLY A 288 -14.37 6.80 -4.07
N ILE A 289 -13.22 7.36 -3.71
CA ILE A 289 -12.69 8.56 -4.38
C ILE A 289 -12.28 8.28 -5.83
N ALA A 290 -11.64 7.13 -6.10
CA ALA A 290 -11.32 6.74 -7.48
C ALA A 290 -12.58 6.52 -8.32
N GLY A 291 -13.58 5.86 -7.74
CA GLY A 291 -14.89 5.67 -8.37
C GLY A 291 -15.65 6.97 -8.59
N TYR A 292 -15.54 7.94 -7.69
CA TYR A 292 -16.16 9.26 -7.83
C TYR A 292 -15.64 10.00 -9.07
N TYR A 293 -14.33 10.02 -9.28
CA TYR A 293 -13.76 10.64 -10.49
C TYR A 293 -14.24 9.93 -11.77
N GLN A 294 -14.29 8.60 -11.77
CA GLN A 294 -14.82 7.84 -12.90
C GLN A 294 -16.32 8.08 -13.11
N TYR A 295 -17.11 8.21 -12.05
CA TYR A 295 -18.54 8.54 -12.11
C TYR A 295 -18.77 9.90 -12.76
N LEU A 296 -18.00 10.94 -12.38
CA LEU A 296 -18.06 12.26 -13.01
C LEU A 296 -17.75 12.24 -14.52
N GLU A 297 -17.05 11.22 -14.97
CA GLU A 297 -16.69 10.97 -16.37
C GLU A 297 -17.74 10.13 -17.12
N GLY A 298 -18.81 9.74 -16.44
CA GLY A 298 -19.87 8.93 -17.00
C GLY A 298 -19.53 7.44 -17.15
N VAL A 299 -18.50 6.95 -16.44
CA VAL A 299 -18.17 5.51 -16.47
C VAL A 299 -19.32 4.72 -15.84
N ASN A 300 -19.80 3.70 -16.56
CA ASN A 300 -20.77 2.74 -16.09
C ASN A 300 -20.45 1.37 -16.68
N ALA A 301 -20.06 0.42 -15.84
CA ALA A 301 -19.74 -0.93 -16.29
C ALA A 301 -20.99 -1.78 -16.46
N PRO A 302 -21.04 -2.65 -17.50
CA PRO A 302 -22.12 -3.60 -17.63
C PRO A 302 -22.07 -4.66 -16.51
N LEU A 303 -23.20 -5.25 -16.16
CA LEU A 303 -23.29 -6.33 -15.18
C LEU A 303 -22.47 -7.59 -15.56
N SER A 304 -22.06 -7.72 -16.82
CA SER A 304 -21.15 -8.76 -17.31
C SER A 304 -19.69 -8.54 -16.92
N THR A 305 -19.31 -7.35 -16.41
CA THR A 305 -17.94 -7.05 -15.97
C THR A 305 -17.45 -8.10 -14.97
N SER A 306 -16.29 -8.69 -15.20
CA SER A 306 -15.71 -9.73 -14.35
C SER A 306 -14.58 -9.20 -13.50
N ALA A 307 -14.44 -9.71 -12.28
CA ALA A 307 -13.28 -9.47 -11.44
C ALA A 307 -12.02 -10.04 -12.10
N GLN A 308 -10.90 -9.33 -11.95
CA GLN A 308 -9.62 -9.68 -12.57
C GLN A 308 -8.53 -9.78 -11.51
N ALA A 309 -8.02 -11.01 -11.26
CA ALA A 309 -6.93 -11.22 -10.30
C ALA A 309 -5.65 -10.46 -10.71
N LYS A 310 -5.43 -10.32 -12.02
CA LYS A 310 -4.33 -9.56 -12.62
C LYS A 310 -4.92 -8.58 -13.64
N ILE A 311 -4.61 -7.32 -13.47
CA ILE A 311 -4.97 -6.24 -14.39
C ILE A 311 -3.76 -5.32 -14.54
N LYS A 312 -3.46 -4.89 -15.74
CA LYS A 312 -2.38 -3.93 -15.96
C LYS A 312 -2.78 -2.56 -15.43
N PHE A 313 -1.78 -1.89 -14.91
CA PHE A 313 -1.91 -0.49 -14.44
C PHE A 313 -2.32 0.45 -15.56
#